data_16f087392cd08095e954985e22683122
#
_entry.id   16f087392cd08095e954985e22683122
#
_cell.length_a   1.000
_cell.length_b   1.000
_cell.length_c   1.000
_cell.angle_alpha   90.00
_cell.angle_beta   90.00
_cell.angle_gamma   90.00
#
_symmetry.space_group_name_H-M   'P 1'
#
loop_
_entity.id
_entity.type
_entity.pdbx_description
1 polymer ?
#
loop_
_entity_poly.entity_id
_entity_poly.type
_entity_poly.pdbx_seq_one_letter_code
_entity_poly.pdbx_strand_id
1 'polypeptide(L)'
;MNNHYYSKDGVTVATILDTRRALANGQYPVRIRVSYRRVRSYYPTGKSMMPDDWQRLNATRLHSLVSVRKDIENSFELVRQAVEDLTSKGCFTLELLGARLKGAGATSVNASIQIKEHELRGTSHIGTADILRALLLSMNAFSKREVQYIDVSISWLRRFEEFMRASGKGQTTIAIYMRALRSIFNQARAIGIVKEAQYPFGRGRYEIQEGEGRKLALTLEQIGLIARYDDGYEATAKYRDYWLFMYLCNGINVADFVRLRYSDIEDGEISYVRKKTEHRTKSRKAVRAIIVPQMQDIISRWGNKESLDSFIFPILTGKESIEEQRQKAKDLTSCINRKFRSISKALGLPPVSTYTARHSFATVLKRSGASIAYISESLGHTDLKTTENYLASFEREEREKNAALLTRF
;
A
#
# COMPACT_ATOMS: atom_id res chain seq x y z
N MET A 1 32.57 21.16 30.15
CA MET A 1 32.67 19.89 29.43
C MET A 1 31.90 18.84 30.17
N ASN A 2 31.05 18.19 29.60
CA ASN A 2 30.28 16.99 29.79
C ASN A 2 28.81 17.17 29.88
N ASN A 3 28.43 17.30 28.78
CA ASN A 3 27.06 17.18 28.45
C ASN A 3 26.86 15.69 28.13
N HIS A 4 26.24 14.92 28.95
CA HIS A 4 25.88 13.53 28.87
C HIS A 4 26.61 12.69 27.80
N TYR A 5 27.35 11.68 28.21
CA TYR A 5 28.06 10.74 27.35
C TYR A 5 27.82 9.30 27.78
N TYR A 6 27.60 8.43 26.83
CA TYR A 6 27.47 6.98 27.05
C TYR A 6 28.15 6.23 25.93
N SER A 7 28.77 5.09 26.25
CA SER A 7 29.37 4.20 25.26
C SER A 7 29.20 2.75 25.65
N LYS A 8 28.78 1.93 24.69
CA LYS A 8 28.64 0.48 24.84
C LYS A 8 28.72 -0.19 23.46
N ASP A 9 29.43 -1.31 23.36
CA ASP A 9 29.51 -2.18 22.16
C ASP A 9 29.81 -1.41 20.86
N GLY A 10 30.70 -0.42 20.91
CA GLY A 10 31.09 0.39 19.75
C GLY A 10 30.05 1.46 19.36
N VAL A 11 28.98 1.62 20.14
CA VAL A 11 28.02 2.73 20.00
C VAL A 11 28.33 3.81 21.01
N THR A 12 28.41 5.06 20.56
CA THR A 12 28.57 6.21 21.45
C THR A 12 27.40 7.15 21.33
N VAL A 13 26.89 7.63 22.47
CA VAL A 13 25.80 8.61 22.57
C VAL A 13 26.37 9.86 23.28
N ALA A 14 26.20 11.03 22.70
CA ALA A 14 26.65 12.28 23.29
C ALA A 14 25.68 13.42 22.99
N THR A 15 25.47 14.29 23.98
CA THR A 15 24.73 15.54 23.78
C THR A 15 25.69 16.60 23.21
N ILE A 16 25.27 17.30 22.18
CA ILE A 16 26.06 18.33 21.51
C ILE A 16 25.23 19.59 21.22
N LEU A 17 25.87 20.73 21.20
CA LEU A 17 25.33 21.94 20.56
C LEU A 17 25.72 21.89 19.08
N ASP A 18 24.73 21.88 18.19
CA ASP A 18 24.97 21.79 16.75
C ASP A 18 25.20 23.18 16.14
N THR A 19 26.44 23.62 16.13
CA THR A 19 26.84 24.96 15.67
C THR A 19 26.98 25.09 14.16
N ARG A 20 26.65 24.07 13.37
CA ARG A 20 26.77 24.10 11.91
C ARG A 20 25.83 25.12 11.25
N ARG A 21 24.65 25.36 11.85
CA ARG A 21 23.67 26.33 11.37
C ARG A 21 22.89 26.94 12.52
N ALA A 22 22.94 28.26 12.65
CA ALA A 22 22.11 28.98 13.61
C ALA A 22 20.65 29.03 13.18
N LEU A 23 19.73 29.06 14.16
CA LEU A 23 18.34 29.36 13.97
C LEU A 23 18.11 30.86 13.72
N ALA A 24 16.90 31.24 13.28
CA ALA A 24 16.53 32.63 12.99
C ALA A 24 16.70 33.55 14.20
N ASN A 25 16.67 33.03 15.43
CA ASN A 25 16.87 33.76 16.68
C ASN A 25 18.35 33.76 17.15
N GLY A 26 19.29 33.33 16.33
CA GLY A 26 20.75 33.30 16.65
C GLY A 26 21.16 32.13 17.55
N GLN A 27 20.23 31.32 18.05
CA GLN A 27 20.52 30.15 18.86
C GLN A 27 20.91 28.92 18.02
N TYR A 28 21.57 27.96 18.65
CA TYR A 28 21.92 26.68 18.03
C TYR A 28 21.13 25.53 18.65
N PRO A 29 20.66 24.56 17.83
CA PRO A 29 19.92 23.43 18.33
C PRO A 29 20.80 22.49 19.15
N VAL A 30 20.28 22.03 20.29
CA VAL A 30 20.87 20.93 21.06
C VAL A 30 20.43 19.62 20.51
N ARG A 31 21.39 18.74 20.19
CA ARG A 31 21.11 17.42 19.59
C ARG A 31 21.82 16.30 20.36
N ILE A 32 21.27 15.11 20.27
CA ILE A 32 21.91 13.88 20.72
C ILE A 32 22.55 13.22 19.51
N ARG A 33 23.87 13.13 19.52
CA ARG A 33 24.66 12.45 18.49
C ARG A 33 24.86 10.99 18.90
N VAL A 34 24.47 10.06 18.04
CA VAL A 34 24.80 8.64 18.15
C VAL A 34 25.76 8.28 17.04
N SER A 35 26.89 7.66 17.40
CA SER A 35 27.90 7.21 16.44
C SER A 35 28.08 5.69 16.54
N TYR A 36 28.09 5.03 15.38
CA TYR A 36 28.32 3.60 15.26
C TYR A 36 29.03 3.30 13.94
N ARG A 37 30.13 2.53 13.97
CA ARG A 37 30.91 2.17 12.77
C ARG A 37 31.26 3.37 11.88
N ARG A 38 31.71 4.47 12.48
CA ARG A 38 32.04 5.76 11.83
C ARG A 38 30.87 6.52 11.20
N VAL A 39 29.63 5.98 11.26
CA VAL A 39 28.41 6.69 10.84
C VAL A 39 27.82 7.45 12.03
N ARG A 40 27.28 8.65 11.79
CA ARG A 40 26.68 9.52 12.82
C ARG A 40 25.22 9.81 12.51
N SER A 41 24.36 9.67 13.50
CA SER A 41 22.95 10.10 13.46
C SER A 41 22.71 11.14 14.54
N TYR A 42 21.79 12.09 14.28
CA TYR A 42 21.49 13.20 15.17
C TYR A 42 20.00 13.22 15.49
N TYR A 43 19.69 13.23 16.77
CA TYR A 43 18.32 13.25 17.29
C TYR A 43 18.03 14.58 17.97
N PRO A 44 16.89 15.25 17.68
CA PRO A 44 16.56 16.55 18.26
C PRO A 44 16.15 16.39 19.73
N THR A 45 16.54 17.35 20.57
CA THR A 45 16.04 17.49 21.94
C THR A 45 14.87 18.46 22.04
N GLY A 46 14.53 19.15 20.96
CA GLY A 46 13.56 20.25 20.95
C GLY A 46 14.06 21.55 21.62
N LYS A 47 15.31 21.56 22.06
CA LYS A 47 15.92 22.75 22.73
C LYS A 47 17.00 23.39 21.86
N SER A 48 17.11 24.71 22.02
CA SER A 48 18.17 25.51 21.39
C SER A 48 18.72 26.52 22.43
N MET A 49 19.96 26.92 22.29
CA MET A 49 20.58 27.88 23.20
C MET A 49 21.78 28.61 22.57
N MET A 50 22.24 29.66 23.24
CA MET A 50 23.48 30.36 22.90
C MET A 50 24.68 29.55 23.35
N PRO A 51 25.86 29.66 22.71
CA PRO A 51 27.09 28.98 23.13
C PRO A 51 27.49 29.23 24.58
N ASP A 52 27.31 30.45 25.06
CA ASP A 52 27.65 30.84 26.44
C ASP A 52 26.75 30.13 27.46
N ASP A 53 25.45 30.04 27.17
CA ASP A 53 24.46 29.30 28.02
C ASP A 53 24.76 27.80 28.03
N TRP A 54 25.21 27.28 26.89
CA TRP A 54 25.62 25.88 26.78
C TRP A 54 26.84 25.56 27.65
N GLN A 55 27.83 26.45 27.71
CA GLN A 55 29.01 26.28 28.58
C GLN A 55 28.64 26.30 30.07
N ARG A 56 27.68 27.15 30.43
CA ARG A 56 27.20 27.33 31.82
C ARG A 56 26.15 26.34 32.25
N LEU A 57 25.56 25.57 31.34
CA LEU A 57 24.40 24.75 31.59
C LEU A 57 24.51 23.79 32.78
N ASN A 58 25.67 23.20 33.01
CA ASN A 58 25.92 22.26 34.09
C ASN A 58 26.19 22.91 35.47
N ALA A 59 26.65 24.14 35.48
CA ALA A 59 27.02 24.86 36.72
C ALA A 59 25.93 25.84 37.16
N THR A 60 24.97 26.17 36.32
CA THR A 60 23.98 27.20 36.58
C THR A 60 22.90 26.77 37.59
N ARG A 61 22.47 27.70 38.43
CA ARG A 61 21.32 27.60 39.31
C ARG A 61 20.09 28.36 38.80
N LEU A 62 20.19 29.03 37.63
CA LEU A 62 19.06 29.73 37.03
C LEU A 62 17.93 28.78 36.70
N HIS A 63 16.76 29.00 37.25
CA HIS A 63 15.61 28.11 37.15
C HIS A 63 15.25 27.77 35.71
N SER A 64 15.30 28.76 34.78
CA SER A 64 15.05 28.58 33.36
C SER A 64 16.03 27.61 32.68
N LEU A 65 17.32 27.71 32.96
CA LEU A 65 18.35 26.83 32.41
C LEU A 65 18.35 25.44 33.09
N VAL A 66 17.98 25.37 34.37
CA VAL A 66 17.80 24.11 35.10
C VAL A 66 16.67 23.27 34.46
N SER A 67 15.55 23.90 34.09
CA SER A 67 14.46 23.22 33.39
C SER A 67 14.90 22.69 32.02
N VAL A 68 15.60 23.54 31.24
CA VAL A 68 16.13 23.13 29.93
C VAL A 68 17.13 21.98 30.06
N ARG A 69 18.02 22.04 31.08
CA ARG A 69 18.94 20.93 31.37
C ARG A 69 18.17 19.60 31.61
N LYS A 70 17.15 19.62 32.46
CA LYS A 70 16.35 18.45 32.76
C LYS A 70 15.68 17.87 31.51
N ASP A 71 15.16 18.70 30.60
CA ASP A 71 14.56 18.25 29.34
C ASP A 71 15.60 17.63 28.40
N ILE A 72 16.81 18.16 28.35
CA ILE A 72 17.94 17.61 27.60
C ILE A 72 18.37 16.26 28.20
N GLU A 73 18.45 16.16 29.55
CA GLU A 73 18.74 14.92 30.29
C GLU A 73 17.73 13.84 29.98
N ASN A 74 16.43 14.16 30.03
CA ASN A 74 15.35 13.24 29.71
C ASN A 74 15.47 12.72 28.27
N SER A 75 15.77 13.62 27.32
CA SER A 75 15.95 13.26 25.92
C SER A 75 17.17 12.36 25.71
N PHE A 76 18.27 12.65 26.42
CA PHE A 76 19.50 11.83 26.38
C PHE A 76 19.23 10.42 26.94
N GLU A 77 18.57 10.34 28.09
CA GLU A 77 18.26 9.08 28.78
C GLU A 77 17.38 8.18 27.91
N LEU A 78 16.39 8.75 27.21
CA LEU A 78 15.54 8.03 26.28
C LEU A 78 16.36 7.41 25.12
N VAL A 79 17.28 8.16 24.54
CA VAL A 79 18.17 7.66 23.48
C VAL A 79 19.14 6.60 24.04
N ARG A 80 19.72 6.84 25.23
CA ARG A 80 20.64 5.92 25.91
C ARG A 80 19.98 4.56 26.17
N GLN A 81 18.78 4.56 26.75
CA GLN A 81 18.03 3.33 27.01
C GLN A 81 17.68 2.57 25.73
N ALA A 82 17.30 3.29 24.67
CA ALA A 82 17.03 2.68 23.38
C ALA A 82 18.28 2.02 22.78
N VAL A 83 19.45 2.66 22.90
CA VAL A 83 20.75 2.11 22.48
C VAL A 83 21.10 0.88 23.32
N GLU A 84 20.98 0.96 24.63
CA GLU A 84 21.28 -0.13 25.56
C GLU A 84 20.44 -1.38 25.31
N ASP A 85 19.14 -1.20 25.09
CA ASP A 85 18.23 -2.30 24.76
C ASP A 85 18.54 -2.97 23.42
N LEU A 86 18.89 -2.18 22.39
CA LEU A 86 19.23 -2.73 21.08
C LEU A 86 20.59 -3.43 21.08
N THR A 87 21.58 -2.89 21.81
CA THR A 87 22.91 -3.50 21.95
C THR A 87 22.83 -4.78 22.77
N SER A 88 22.12 -4.79 23.89
CA SER A 88 21.95 -5.99 24.73
C SER A 88 21.27 -7.16 24.01
N LYS A 89 20.44 -6.86 22.99
CA LYS A 89 19.81 -7.86 22.10
C LYS A 89 20.68 -8.23 20.90
N GLY A 90 21.85 -7.66 20.73
CA GLY A 90 22.75 -7.91 19.61
C GLY A 90 22.23 -7.45 18.25
N CYS A 91 21.22 -6.56 18.20
CA CYS A 91 20.54 -6.13 16.97
C CYS A 91 20.65 -4.63 16.70
N PHE A 92 21.67 -3.97 17.25
CA PHE A 92 21.81 -2.51 17.08
C PHE A 92 22.17 -2.13 15.64
N THR A 93 21.34 -1.26 15.05
CA THR A 93 21.65 -0.45 13.86
C THR A 93 21.10 0.97 14.06
N LEU A 94 21.66 1.96 13.34
CA LEU A 94 21.17 3.34 13.41
C LEU A 94 19.74 3.46 12.85
N GLU A 95 19.36 2.63 11.87
CA GLU A 95 18.01 2.55 11.33
C GLU A 95 17.00 2.05 12.38
N LEU A 96 17.34 0.96 13.10
CA LEU A 96 16.50 0.43 14.18
C LEU A 96 16.37 1.41 15.34
N LEU A 97 17.47 2.10 15.70
CA LEU A 97 17.41 3.16 16.70
C LEU A 97 16.50 4.30 16.25
N GLY A 98 16.66 4.75 15.01
CA GLY A 98 15.81 5.81 14.43
C GLY A 98 14.33 5.44 14.41
N ALA A 99 14.01 4.20 14.02
CA ALA A 99 12.65 3.67 14.03
C ALA A 99 12.08 3.62 15.47
N ARG A 100 12.88 3.16 16.43
CA ARG A 100 12.48 3.10 17.84
C ARG A 100 12.24 4.47 18.45
N LEU A 101 13.11 5.43 18.19
CA LEU A 101 12.97 6.79 18.72
C LEU A 101 11.84 7.57 18.07
N LYS A 102 11.57 7.35 16.79
CA LYS A 102 10.36 7.84 16.11
C LYS A 102 9.10 7.20 16.68
N GLY A 103 9.14 5.91 16.99
CA GLY A 103 8.06 5.18 17.63
C GLY A 103 7.87 5.51 19.12
N ALA A 104 8.90 6.01 19.82
CA ALA A 104 8.78 6.46 21.22
C ALA A 104 7.91 7.72 21.38
N GLY A 105 7.67 8.47 20.28
CA GLY A 105 6.64 9.52 20.23
C GLY A 105 5.22 8.97 20.00
N ALA A 106 5.08 7.71 19.60
CA ALA A 106 3.79 7.06 19.35
C ALA A 106 3.47 6.08 20.49
N THR A 107 2.89 6.58 21.57
CA THR A 107 2.45 5.75 22.71
C THR A 107 1.20 4.95 22.38
N SER A 108 0.44 5.31 21.34
CA SER A 108 -0.80 4.68 20.94
C SER A 108 -0.74 4.05 19.54
N VAL A 109 -1.62 3.10 19.29
CA VAL A 109 -1.83 2.49 17.97
C VAL A 109 -2.29 3.54 16.96
N ASN A 110 -3.16 4.47 17.39
CA ASN A 110 -3.67 5.58 16.57
C ASN A 110 -2.52 6.47 16.07
N ALA A 111 -1.63 6.90 16.96
CA ALA A 111 -0.48 7.73 16.61
C ALA A 111 0.47 6.98 15.65
N SER A 112 0.73 5.69 15.88
CA SER A 112 1.56 4.87 15.00
C SER A 112 0.96 4.74 13.59
N ILE A 113 -0.36 4.59 13.48
CA ILE A 113 -1.07 4.57 12.19
C ILE A 113 -0.92 5.92 11.48
N GLN A 114 -1.08 7.05 12.19
CA GLN A 114 -0.95 8.39 11.61
C GLN A 114 0.46 8.66 11.08
N ILE A 115 1.48 8.32 11.87
CA ILE A 115 2.88 8.46 11.46
C ILE A 115 3.13 7.63 10.20
N LYS A 116 2.69 6.37 10.19
CA LYS A 116 2.90 5.48 9.04
C LYS A 116 2.13 5.91 7.80
N GLU A 117 0.90 6.41 7.98
CA GLU A 117 0.09 6.97 6.89
C GLU A 117 0.80 8.17 6.25
N HIS A 118 1.34 9.08 7.04
CA HIS A 118 2.08 10.24 6.56
C HIS A 118 3.37 9.85 5.81
N GLU A 119 4.16 8.92 6.35
CA GLU A 119 5.36 8.38 5.69
C GLU A 119 5.03 7.78 4.31
N LEU A 120 3.95 6.99 4.23
CA LEU A 120 3.54 6.34 2.98
C LEU A 120 3.06 7.33 1.93
N ARG A 121 2.41 8.43 2.32
CA ARG A 121 2.06 9.52 1.39
C ARG A 121 3.31 10.18 0.83
N GLY A 122 4.28 10.49 1.68
CA GLY A 122 5.57 11.05 1.26
C GLY A 122 6.39 10.16 0.32
N THR A 123 6.16 8.84 0.36
CA THR A 123 6.82 7.85 -0.51
C THR A 123 5.95 7.31 -1.65
N SER A 124 4.87 8.01 -1.98
CA SER A 124 3.96 7.67 -3.10
C SER A 124 3.20 6.35 -2.96
N HIS A 125 3.18 5.76 -1.74
CA HIS A 125 2.41 4.55 -1.44
C HIS A 125 0.96 4.87 -1.03
N ILE A 126 0.31 5.77 -1.78
CA ILE A 126 -1.00 6.35 -1.48
C ILE A 126 -2.07 5.29 -1.20
N GLY A 127 -2.02 4.14 -1.90
CA GLY A 127 -3.00 3.06 -1.70
C GLY A 127 -2.97 2.45 -0.30
N THR A 128 -1.79 2.24 0.24
CA THR A 128 -1.61 1.70 1.59
C THR A 128 -1.91 2.78 2.63
N ALA A 129 -1.55 4.04 2.36
CA ALA A 129 -1.89 5.18 3.21
C ALA A 129 -3.42 5.34 3.34
N ASP A 130 -4.18 5.23 2.24
CA ASP A 130 -5.66 5.28 2.26
C ASP A 130 -6.27 4.15 3.13
N ILE A 131 -5.69 2.94 3.08
CA ILE A 131 -6.13 1.82 3.94
C ILE A 131 -5.88 2.15 5.40
N LEU A 132 -4.71 2.68 5.76
CA LEU A 132 -4.39 3.08 7.14
C LEU A 132 -5.30 4.18 7.64
N ARG A 133 -5.58 5.19 6.81
CA ARG A 133 -6.54 6.26 7.14
C ARG A 133 -7.95 5.70 7.38
N ALA A 134 -8.42 4.80 6.54
CA ALA A 134 -9.73 4.18 6.69
C ALA A 134 -9.81 3.27 7.92
N LEU A 135 -8.73 2.55 8.25
CA LEU A 135 -8.59 1.80 9.49
C LEU A 135 -8.68 2.74 10.70
N LEU A 136 -7.93 3.85 10.69
CA LEU A 136 -7.93 4.83 11.79
C LEU A 136 -9.33 5.42 12.04
N LEU A 137 -10.03 5.80 10.97
CA LEU A 137 -11.41 6.28 11.06
C LEU A 137 -12.33 5.21 11.67
N SER A 138 -12.16 3.94 11.28
CA SER A 138 -12.93 2.82 11.83
C SER A 138 -12.63 2.57 13.32
N MET A 139 -11.35 2.69 13.71
CA MET A 139 -10.93 2.56 15.11
C MET A 139 -11.47 3.71 15.98
N ASN A 140 -11.42 4.94 15.47
CA ASN A 140 -11.97 6.12 16.18
C ASN A 140 -13.49 6.04 16.34
N ALA A 141 -14.20 5.43 15.39
CA ALA A 141 -15.64 5.17 15.52
C ALA A 141 -15.94 4.08 16.55
N PHE A 142 -15.08 3.07 16.67
CA PHE A 142 -15.22 1.98 17.65
C PHE A 142 -14.82 2.41 19.07
N SER A 143 -13.73 3.17 19.19
CA SER A 143 -13.21 3.65 20.47
C SER A 143 -13.15 5.16 20.49
N LYS A 144 -13.85 5.80 21.45
CA LYS A 144 -13.85 7.27 21.62
C LYS A 144 -12.51 7.81 22.16
N ARG A 145 -11.64 6.94 22.65
CA ARG A 145 -10.31 7.30 23.18
C ARG A 145 -9.22 6.70 22.30
N GLU A 146 -8.02 7.24 22.39
CA GLU A 146 -6.83 6.63 21.79
C GLU A 146 -6.62 5.20 22.32
N VAL A 147 -6.38 4.29 21.39
CA VAL A 147 -6.16 2.86 21.69
C VAL A 147 -4.68 2.64 21.94
N GLN A 148 -4.32 2.21 23.14
CA GLN A 148 -2.95 1.84 23.48
C GLN A 148 -2.66 0.42 22.97
N TYR A 149 -1.38 0.07 22.75
CA TYR A 149 -1.01 -1.28 22.33
C TYR A 149 -1.45 -2.35 23.31
N ILE A 150 -1.45 -2.04 24.62
CA ILE A 150 -1.89 -2.95 25.69
C ILE A 150 -3.40 -3.22 25.66
N ASP A 151 -4.19 -2.28 25.15
CA ASP A 151 -5.65 -2.41 25.04
C ASP A 151 -6.06 -3.46 24.00
N VAL A 152 -5.20 -3.68 22.96
CA VAL A 152 -5.53 -4.54 21.82
C VAL A 152 -5.26 -6.00 22.15
N SER A 153 -6.18 -6.61 22.87
CA SER A 153 -6.22 -8.04 23.15
C SER A 153 -6.95 -8.81 22.04
N ILE A 154 -6.92 -10.15 22.10
CA ILE A 154 -7.71 -11.02 21.20
C ILE A 154 -9.21 -10.70 21.29
N SER A 155 -9.72 -10.45 22.49
CA SER A 155 -11.12 -10.08 22.70
C SER A 155 -11.45 -8.70 22.14
N TRP A 156 -10.50 -7.74 22.23
CA TRP A 156 -10.64 -6.43 21.59
C TRP A 156 -10.74 -6.56 20.07
N LEU A 157 -9.87 -7.35 19.44
CA LEU A 157 -9.87 -7.58 17.98
C LEU A 157 -11.18 -8.22 17.51
N ARG A 158 -11.72 -9.21 18.26
CA ARG A 158 -13.02 -9.82 17.94
C ARG A 158 -14.16 -8.81 18.00
N ARG A 159 -14.25 -8.01 19.07
CA ARG A 159 -15.26 -6.95 19.19
C ARG A 159 -15.12 -5.87 18.11
N PHE A 160 -13.90 -5.52 17.73
CA PHE A 160 -13.67 -4.56 16.63
C PHE A 160 -14.09 -5.15 15.27
N GLU A 161 -13.86 -6.43 15.04
CA GLU A 161 -14.36 -7.13 13.86
C GLU A 161 -15.89 -7.15 13.80
N GLU A 162 -16.56 -7.49 14.91
CA GLU A 162 -18.01 -7.48 15.04
C GLU A 162 -18.59 -6.08 14.79
N PHE A 163 -17.98 -5.05 15.37
CA PHE A 163 -18.36 -3.66 15.12
C PHE A 163 -18.26 -3.29 13.65
N MET A 164 -17.16 -3.66 12.99
CA MET A 164 -17.00 -3.40 11.55
C MET A 164 -18.06 -4.14 10.72
N ARG A 165 -18.38 -5.38 11.08
CA ARG A 165 -19.42 -6.18 10.43
C ARG A 165 -20.80 -5.55 10.63
N ALA A 166 -21.13 -5.14 11.84
CA ALA A 166 -22.37 -4.42 12.15
C ALA A 166 -22.48 -3.08 11.43
N SER A 167 -21.32 -2.43 11.14
CA SER A 167 -21.24 -1.20 10.33
C SER A 167 -21.34 -1.47 8.81
N GLY A 168 -21.71 -2.68 8.37
CA GLY A 168 -21.91 -3.05 6.97
C GLY A 168 -20.63 -3.35 6.18
N LYS A 169 -19.45 -3.50 6.82
CA LYS A 169 -18.22 -3.86 6.12
C LYS A 169 -18.20 -5.35 5.80
N GLY A 170 -17.92 -5.66 4.53
CA GLY A 170 -17.74 -7.05 4.11
C GLY A 170 -16.44 -7.67 4.64
N GLN A 171 -16.41 -9.01 4.76
CA GLN A 171 -15.28 -9.76 5.33
C GLN A 171 -13.93 -9.43 4.67
N THR A 172 -13.90 -9.24 3.35
CA THR A 172 -12.68 -8.82 2.64
C THR A 172 -12.14 -7.49 3.12
N THR A 173 -13.00 -6.49 3.37
CA THR A 173 -12.61 -5.18 3.89
C THR A 173 -12.08 -5.29 5.31
N ILE A 174 -12.76 -6.07 6.14
CA ILE A 174 -12.34 -6.37 7.53
C ILE A 174 -10.95 -7.01 7.52
N ALA A 175 -10.73 -8.02 6.69
CA ALA A 175 -9.43 -8.68 6.55
C ALA A 175 -8.31 -7.73 6.09
N ILE A 176 -8.61 -6.78 5.20
CA ILE A 176 -7.65 -5.74 4.78
C ILE A 176 -7.27 -4.85 5.98
N TYR A 177 -8.23 -4.39 6.76
CA TYR A 177 -7.99 -3.54 7.93
C TYR A 177 -7.22 -4.29 9.02
N MET A 178 -7.58 -5.55 9.29
CA MET A 178 -6.86 -6.37 10.27
C MET A 178 -5.42 -6.68 9.83
N ARG A 179 -5.15 -6.90 8.55
CA ARG A 179 -3.78 -7.03 8.02
C ARG A 179 -2.99 -5.73 8.15
N ALA A 180 -3.62 -4.58 7.91
CA ALA A 180 -3.00 -3.28 8.11
C ALA A 180 -2.65 -3.05 9.60
N LEU A 181 -3.57 -3.35 10.51
CA LEU A 181 -3.35 -3.28 11.95
C LEU A 181 -2.21 -4.23 12.40
N ARG A 182 -2.22 -5.47 11.91
CA ARG A 182 -1.14 -6.44 12.16
C ARG A 182 0.22 -5.91 11.71
N SER A 183 0.27 -5.19 10.57
CA SER A 183 1.52 -4.58 10.09
C SER A 183 2.06 -3.52 11.07
N ILE A 184 1.19 -2.70 11.68
CA ILE A 184 1.55 -1.74 12.73
C ILE A 184 2.09 -2.46 13.95
N PHE A 185 1.41 -3.54 14.40
CA PHE A 185 1.88 -4.36 15.52
C PHE A 185 3.22 -5.05 15.24
N ASN A 186 3.46 -5.52 14.02
CA ASN A 186 4.75 -6.09 13.62
C ASN A 186 5.89 -5.06 13.74
N GLN A 187 5.65 -3.82 13.31
CA GLN A 187 6.62 -2.74 13.46
C GLN A 187 6.87 -2.41 14.93
N ALA A 188 5.80 -2.28 15.73
CA ALA A 188 5.90 -2.02 17.17
C ALA A 188 6.65 -3.15 17.91
N ARG A 189 6.43 -4.41 17.52
CA ARG A 189 7.17 -5.56 18.04
C ARG A 189 8.65 -5.52 17.66
N ALA A 190 8.96 -5.22 16.41
CA ALA A 190 10.35 -5.14 15.93
C ALA A 190 11.18 -4.07 16.68
N ILE A 191 10.54 -2.96 17.08
CA ILE A 191 11.21 -1.89 17.85
C ILE A 191 11.02 -2.02 19.37
N GLY A 192 10.41 -3.13 19.86
CA GLY A 192 10.29 -3.46 21.27
C GLY A 192 9.20 -2.74 22.06
N ILE A 193 8.30 -2.00 21.41
CA ILE A 193 7.11 -1.40 22.05
C ILE A 193 6.12 -2.48 22.48
N VAL A 194 5.93 -3.51 21.65
CA VAL A 194 5.07 -4.66 21.93
C VAL A 194 5.93 -5.88 22.21
N LYS A 195 5.78 -6.47 23.41
CA LYS A 195 6.43 -7.72 23.79
C LYS A 195 5.75 -8.91 23.11
N GLU A 196 6.49 -10.01 22.90
CA GLU A 196 5.94 -11.21 22.25
C GLU A 196 4.69 -11.76 22.96
N ALA A 197 4.68 -11.74 24.30
CA ALA A 197 3.53 -12.17 25.10
C ALA A 197 2.28 -11.31 24.89
N GLN A 198 2.45 -10.04 24.48
CA GLN A 198 1.37 -9.08 24.26
C GLN A 198 0.90 -9.03 22.79
N TYR A 199 1.61 -9.73 21.90
CA TYR A 199 1.29 -9.72 20.47
C TYR A 199 0.03 -10.53 20.18
N PRO A 200 -1.08 -9.91 19.69
CA PRO A 200 -2.38 -10.59 19.67
C PRO A 200 -2.66 -11.42 18.41
N PHE A 201 -1.81 -11.37 17.38
CA PHE A 201 -2.07 -12.02 16.09
C PHE A 201 -1.29 -13.33 15.93
N GLY A 202 -1.85 -14.30 15.19
CA GLY A 202 -1.17 -15.54 14.79
C GLY A 202 -1.88 -16.80 15.24
N ARG A 203 -1.24 -17.94 14.99
CA ARG A 203 -1.77 -19.27 15.34
C ARG A 203 -2.01 -19.39 16.83
N GLY A 204 -3.20 -19.83 17.23
CA GLY A 204 -3.62 -19.91 18.63
C GLY A 204 -3.94 -18.55 19.28
N ARG A 205 -3.92 -17.47 18.51
CA ARG A 205 -4.30 -16.10 18.90
C ARG A 205 -5.41 -15.61 17.97
N TYR A 206 -5.39 -14.33 17.57
CA TYR A 206 -6.34 -13.83 16.58
C TYR A 206 -5.84 -14.14 15.16
N GLU A 207 -6.59 -14.98 14.45
CA GLU A 207 -6.34 -15.33 13.05
C GLU A 207 -7.27 -14.53 12.14
N ILE A 208 -6.69 -13.84 11.15
CA ILE A 208 -7.45 -13.01 10.21
C ILE A 208 -8.17 -13.91 9.22
N GLN A 209 -9.49 -13.92 9.29
CA GLN A 209 -10.33 -14.66 8.35
C GLN A 209 -10.36 -13.97 6.99
N GLU A 210 -10.06 -14.69 5.93
CA GLU A 210 -10.15 -14.15 4.58
C GLU A 210 -11.60 -14.19 4.09
N GLY A 211 -12.01 -13.14 3.38
CA GLY A 211 -13.28 -13.13 2.70
C GLY A 211 -13.16 -13.80 1.32
N GLU A 212 -14.17 -14.54 0.92
CA GLU A 212 -14.28 -14.99 -0.45
C GLU A 212 -14.52 -13.79 -1.38
N GLY A 213 -13.53 -13.48 -2.21
CA GLY A 213 -13.67 -12.47 -3.26
C GLY A 213 -14.69 -12.92 -4.31
N ARG A 214 -15.54 -12.02 -4.78
CA ARG A 214 -16.40 -12.31 -5.93
C ARG A 214 -15.54 -12.57 -7.17
N LYS A 215 -15.45 -13.82 -7.59
CA LYS A 215 -14.74 -14.23 -8.81
C LYS A 215 -15.77 -14.32 -9.94
N LEU A 216 -16.22 -13.17 -10.44
CA LEU A 216 -17.12 -13.13 -11.58
C LEU A 216 -16.30 -13.09 -12.87
N ALA A 217 -16.42 -14.11 -13.69
CA ALA A 217 -15.92 -14.16 -15.06
C ALA A 217 -17.09 -14.37 -16.02
N LEU A 218 -17.04 -13.69 -17.16
CA LEU A 218 -18.03 -13.83 -18.23
C LEU A 218 -17.58 -14.89 -19.23
N THR A 219 -18.56 -15.49 -19.92
CA THR A 219 -18.31 -16.35 -21.08
C THR A 219 -18.00 -15.50 -22.32
N LEU A 220 -17.41 -16.10 -23.36
CA LEU A 220 -17.19 -15.42 -24.65
C LEU A 220 -18.51 -14.91 -25.26
N GLU A 221 -19.57 -15.66 -25.12
CA GLU A 221 -20.91 -15.26 -25.59
C GLU A 221 -21.39 -14.00 -24.86
N GLN A 222 -21.28 -13.96 -23.53
CA GLN A 222 -21.66 -12.79 -22.72
C GLN A 222 -20.80 -11.56 -23.05
N ILE A 223 -19.49 -11.75 -23.31
CA ILE A 223 -18.60 -10.69 -23.78
C ILE A 223 -19.03 -10.20 -25.15
N GLY A 224 -19.43 -11.12 -26.05
CA GLY A 224 -19.98 -10.79 -27.36
C GLY A 224 -21.27 -9.98 -27.29
N LEU A 225 -22.17 -10.27 -26.32
CA LEU A 225 -23.36 -9.45 -26.07
C LEU A 225 -22.98 -8.02 -25.64
N ILE A 226 -22.00 -7.89 -24.73
CA ILE A 226 -21.49 -6.59 -24.31
C ILE A 226 -20.90 -5.82 -25.48
N ALA A 227 -20.07 -6.47 -26.32
CA ALA A 227 -19.42 -5.85 -27.46
C ALA A 227 -20.41 -5.26 -28.48
N ARG A 228 -21.55 -5.92 -28.65
CA ARG A 228 -22.61 -5.50 -29.60
C ARG A 228 -23.67 -4.57 -28.96
N TYR A 229 -23.62 -4.37 -27.65
CA TYR A 229 -24.62 -3.55 -26.95
C TYR A 229 -24.49 -2.09 -27.41
N ASP A 230 -25.60 -1.50 -27.81
CA ASP A 230 -25.74 -0.11 -28.15
C ASP A 230 -27.08 0.42 -27.63
N ASP A 231 -27.06 1.52 -26.92
CA ASP A 231 -28.24 2.24 -26.42
C ASP A 231 -28.35 3.64 -27.05
N GLY A 232 -27.57 3.93 -28.09
CA GLY A 232 -27.51 5.21 -28.79
C GLY A 232 -26.76 6.33 -28.05
N TYR A 233 -26.22 6.06 -26.84
CA TYR A 233 -25.46 7.06 -26.09
C TYR A 233 -23.95 6.88 -26.24
N GLU A 234 -23.28 7.90 -26.78
CA GLU A 234 -21.82 7.94 -26.98
C GLU A 234 -21.06 7.58 -25.68
N ALA A 235 -21.50 8.12 -24.53
CA ALA A 235 -20.87 7.82 -23.25
C ALA A 235 -20.96 6.34 -22.86
N THR A 236 -22.03 5.63 -23.26
CA THR A 236 -22.17 4.21 -23.03
C THR A 236 -21.21 3.45 -23.94
N ALA A 237 -21.18 3.77 -25.23
CA ALA A 237 -20.25 3.19 -26.19
C ALA A 237 -18.78 3.37 -25.74
N LYS A 238 -18.41 4.58 -25.31
CA LYS A 238 -17.05 4.88 -24.81
C LYS A 238 -16.64 4.01 -23.63
N TYR A 239 -17.47 3.90 -22.58
CA TYR A 239 -17.12 3.11 -21.40
C TYR A 239 -17.22 1.61 -21.61
N ARG A 240 -18.11 1.14 -22.51
CA ARG A 240 -18.14 -0.22 -23.01
C ARG A 240 -16.82 -0.56 -23.72
N ASP A 241 -16.40 0.27 -24.64
CA ASP A 241 -15.18 0.09 -25.44
C ASP A 241 -13.93 0.12 -24.53
N TYR A 242 -13.86 1.00 -23.54
CA TYR A 242 -12.78 0.99 -22.55
C TYR A 242 -12.71 -0.31 -21.75
N TRP A 243 -13.86 -0.87 -21.39
CA TRP A 243 -13.89 -2.17 -20.70
C TRP A 243 -13.45 -3.30 -21.64
N LEU A 244 -13.88 -3.29 -22.90
CA LEU A 244 -13.46 -4.27 -23.92
C LEU A 244 -11.96 -4.18 -24.17
N PHE A 245 -11.43 -2.96 -24.31
CA PHE A 245 -9.99 -2.75 -24.42
C PHE A 245 -9.24 -3.33 -23.23
N MET A 246 -9.72 -3.07 -21.99
CA MET A 246 -9.08 -3.65 -20.81
C MET A 246 -9.11 -5.18 -20.81
N TYR A 247 -10.19 -5.79 -21.28
CA TYR A 247 -10.30 -7.24 -21.44
C TYR A 247 -9.29 -7.77 -22.47
N LEU A 248 -9.21 -7.15 -23.64
CA LEU A 248 -8.33 -7.56 -24.73
C LEU A 248 -6.85 -7.27 -24.42
N CYS A 249 -6.56 -6.23 -23.66
CA CYS A 249 -5.21 -5.89 -23.22
C CYS A 249 -4.83 -6.67 -21.95
N ASN A 250 -4.90 -8.01 -22.03
CA ASN A 250 -4.53 -8.94 -20.96
C ASN A 250 -5.19 -8.65 -19.60
N GLY A 251 -6.41 -8.15 -19.60
CA GLY A 251 -7.12 -7.80 -18.38
C GLY A 251 -6.42 -6.68 -17.60
N ILE A 252 -5.90 -5.66 -18.28
CA ILE A 252 -5.19 -4.52 -17.67
C ILE A 252 -6.05 -3.82 -16.60
N ASN A 253 -5.44 -3.41 -15.50
CA ASN A 253 -6.16 -2.64 -14.47
C ASN A 253 -6.32 -1.18 -14.91
N VAL A 254 -7.39 -0.51 -14.44
CA VAL A 254 -7.65 0.90 -14.76
C VAL A 254 -6.45 1.80 -14.44
N ALA A 255 -5.74 1.54 -13.33
CA ALA A 255 -4.58 2.33 -12.94
C ALA A 255 -3.40 2.24 -13.93
N ASP A 256 -3.27 1.13 -14.65
CA ASP A 256 -2.28 0.94 -15.70
C ASP A 256 -2.84 1.44 -17.05
N PHE A 257 -4.10 1.15 -17.36
CA PHE A 257 -4.82 1.60 -18.56
C PHE A 257 -4.74 3.13 -18.77
N VAL A 258 -4.98 3.93 -17.72
CA VAL A 258 -4.92 5.39 -17.83
C VAL A 258 -3.52 5.93 -18.12
N ARG A 259 -2.48 5.13 -17.94
CA ARG A 259 -1.07 5.50 -18.12
C ARG A 259 -0.46 5.02 -19.43
N LEU A 260 -1.19 4.22 -20.21
CA LEU A 260 -0.69 3.74 -21.49
C LEU A 260 -0.36 4.92 -22.42
N ARG A 261 0.83 4.88 -23.01
CA ARG A 261 1.32 5.85 -23.97
C ARG A 261 1.48 5.21 -25.34
N TYR A 262 1.52 6.03 -26.37
CA TYR A 262 1.86 5.52 -27.71
C TYR A 262 3.30 4.97 -27.77
N SER A 263 4.21 5.48 -26.93
CA SER A 263 5.56 4.89 -26.76
C SER A 263 5.58 3.48 -26.15
N ASP A 264 4.47 3.01 -25.58
CA ASP A 264 4.33 1.64 -25.09
C ASP A 264 3.93 0.66 -26.20
N ILE A 265 3.66 1.18 -27.42
CA ILE A 265 3.29 0.39 -28.60
C ILE A 265 4.56 0.17 -29.45
N GLU A 266 4.94 -1.09 -29.62
CA GLU A 266 6.06 -1.51 -30.43
C GLU A 266 5.71 -2.84 -31.13
N ASP A 267 6.01 -2.97 -32.40
CA ASP A 267 5.81 -4.18 -33.21
C ASP A 267 4.40 -4.82 -33.10
N GLY A 268 3.35 -3.99 -32.99
CA GLY A 268 1.98 -4.47 -32.85
C GLY A 268 1.61 -4.99 -31.47
N GLU A 269 2.44 -4.76 -30.47
CA GLU A 269 2.21 -5.10 -29.07
C GLU A 269 2.15 -3.84 -28.20
N ILE A 270 1.39 -3.91 -27.09
CA ILE A 270 1.46 -2.96 -25.98
C ILE A 270 2.31 -3.60 -24.87
N SER A 271 3.41 -2.93 -24.48
CA SER A 271 4.33 -3.36 -23.44
C SER A 271 4.28 -2.39 -22.25
N TYR A 272 3.85 -2.84 -21.08
CA TYR A 272 3.77 -1.97 -19.91
C TYR A 272 4.19 -2.67 -18.61
N VAL A 273 4.68 -1.91 -17.64
CA VAL A 273 5.01 -2.39 -16.29
C VAL A 273 3.86 -2.05 -15.33
N ARG A 274 3.39 -3.06 -14.60
CA ARG A 274 2.28 -2.86 -13.65
C ARG A 274 2.69 -1.96 -12.49
N LYS A 275 1.96 -0.86 -12.28
CA LYS A 275 2.19 0.11 -11.21
C LYS A 275 2.16 -0.51 -9.80
N LYS A 276 1.28 -1.49 -9.58
CA LYS A 276 1.14 -2.16 -8.28
C LYS A 276 2.40 -2.93 -7.85
N THR A 277 3.18 -3.43 -8.80
CA THR A 277 4.35 -4.29 -8.54
C THR A 277 5.68 -3.65 -8.94
N GLU A 278 5.67 -2.45 -9.48
CA GLU A 278 6.84 -1.71 -9.97
C GLU A 278 7.99 -1.64 -8.97
N HIS A 279 7.68 -1.51 -7.66
CA HIS A 279 8.68 -1.38 -6.60
C HIS A 279 8.99 -2.69 -5.84
N ARG A 280 8.31 -3.81 -6.16
CA ARG A 280 8.43 -5.05 -5.38
C ARG A 280 9.45 -6.05 -5.91
N THR A 281 9.81 -5.97 -7.18
CA THR A 281 10.70 -6.95 -7.82
C THR A 281 11.96 -6.29 -8.36
N LYS A 282 13.11 -6.95 -8.15
CA LYS A 282 14.39 -6.53 -8.74
C LYS A 282 14.37 -6.59 -10.28
N SER A 283 13.56 -7.48 -10.87
CA SER A 283 13.32 -7.54 -12.32
C SER A 283 11.92 -7.00 -12.63
N ARG A 284 11.84 -5.88 -13.31
CA ARG A 284 10.60 -5.30 -13.82
C ARG A 284 10.14 -6.13 -15.01
N LYS A 285 9.27 -7.14 -14.82
CA LYS A 285 8.66 -7.86 -15.93
C LYS A 285 7.58 -6.99 -16.56
N ALA A 286 7.75 -6.65 -17.82
CA ALA A 286 6.72 -6.01 -18.63
C ALA A 286 5.64 -7.04 -18.98
N VAL A 287 4.39 -6.59 -18.97
CA VAL A 287 3.25 -7.31 -19.56
C VAL A 287 3.18 -6.92 -21.01
N ARG A 288 3.07 -7.89 -21.90
CA ARG A 288 2.94 -7.67 -23.35
C ARG A 288 1.57 -8.15 -23.81
N ALA A 289 0.86 -7.33 -24.55
CA ALA A 289 -0.45 -7.62 -25.10
C ALA A 289 -0.47 -7.33 -26.60
N ILE A 290 -0.78 -8.32 -27.42
CA ILE A 290 -0.95 -8.16 -28.87
C ILE A 290 -2.11 -7.20 -29.13
N ILE A 291 -1.90 -6.23 -30.00
CA ILE A 291 -2.95 -5.32 -30.47
C ILE A 291 -3.79 -6.03 -31.52
N VAL A 292 -5.00 -6.40 -31.14
CA VAL A 292 -5.97 -6.97 -32.09
C VAL A 292 -6.75 -5.85 -32.79
N PRO A 293 -7.38 -6.13 -33.97
CA PRO A 293 -8.11 -5.10 -34.73
C PRO A 293 -9.14 -4.34 -33.91
N GLN A 294 -9.86 -5.00 -32.99
CA GLN A 294 -10.83 -4.35 -32.11
C GLN A 294 -10.21 -3.34 -31.16
N MET A 295 -8.96 -3.57 -30.69
CA MET A 295 -8.25 -2.60 -29.87
C MET A 295 -7.84 -1.40 -30.72
N GLN A 296 -7.45 -1.61 -31.96
CA GLN A 296 -7.09 -0.55 -32.91
C GLN A 296 -8.27 0.35 -33.23
N ASP A 297 -9.47 -0.23 -33.44
CA ASP A 297 -10.71 0.51 -33.62
C ASP A 297 -11.07 1.36 -32.40
N ILE A 298 -10.87 0.82 -31.18
CA ILE A 298 -11.11 1.55 -29.93
C ILE A 298 -10.12 2.72 -29.78
N ILE A 299 -8.84 2.50 -30.09
CA ILE A 299 -7.81 3.57 -30.07
C ILE A 299 -8.18 4.65 -31.09
N SER A 300 -8.53 4.27 -32.31
CA SER A 300 -8.90 5.22 -33.38
C SER A 300 -10.12 6.08 -33.01
N ARG A 301 -11.08 5.50 -32.29
CA ARG A 301 -12.33 6.18 -31.91
C ARG A 301 -12.17 7.08 -30.68
N TRP A 302 -11.42 6.64 -29.68
CA TRP A 302 -11.38 7.28 -28.36
C TRP A 302 -10.00 7.74 -27.93
N GLY A 303 -8.97 7.44 -28.70
CA GLY A 303 -7.59 7.81 -28.40
C GLY A 303 -7.27 9.27 -28.69
N ASN A 304 -6.18 9.73 -28.12
CA ASN A 304 -5.55 10.99 -28.49
C ASN A 304 -4.93 10.87 -29.89
N LYS A 305 -4.61 12.02 -30.50
CA LYS A 305 -3.74 12.02 -31.69
C LYS A 305 -2.40 11.34 -31.34
N GLU A 306 -1.98 10.44 -32.21
CA GLU A 306 -0.74 9.67 -32.01
C GLU A 306 0.47 10.59 -31.92
N SER A 307 1.23 10.42 -30.82
CA SER A 307 2.53 11.02 -30.57
C SER A 307 3.22 10.19 -29.49
N LEU A 308 4.51 9.93 -29.62
CA LEU A 308 5.28 9.09 -28.70
C LEU A 308 5.10 9.48 -27.23
N ASP A 309 5.03 10.77 -26.92
CA ASP A 309 4.89 11.28 -25.55
C ASP A 309 3.43 11.35 -25.06
N SER A 310 2.45 11.14 -25.93
CA SER A 310 1.04 11.25 -25.55
C SER A 310 0.50 9.96 -24.95
N PHE A 311 -0.44 10.12 -24.00
CA PHE A 311 -1.23 8.98 -23.52
C PHE A 311 -2.15 8.50 -24.64
N ILE A 312 -2.37 7.18 -24.71
CA ILE A 312 -3.30 6.61 -25.70
C ILE A 312 -4.71 7.20 -25.50
N PHE A 313 -5.20 7.25 -24.27
CA PHE A 313 -6.54 7.75 -23.97
C PHE A 313 -6.52 9.11 -23.23
N PRO A 314 -7.48 10.02 -23.53
CA PRO A 314 -7.52 11.40 -23.00
C PRO A 314 -8.00 11.46 -21.53
N ILE A 315 -7.32 10.76 -20.64
CA ILE A 315 -7.65 10.71 -19.21
C ILE A 315 -6.61 11.49 -18.40
N LEU A 316 -5.34 11.26 -18.73
CA LEU A 316 -4.22 11.99 -18.14
C LEU A 316 -3.65 12.97 -19.18
N THR A 317 -3.10 14.08 -18.70
CA THR A 317 -2.44 15.12 -19.50
C THR A 317 -0.92 15.15 -19.32
N GLY A 318 -0.40 14.42 -18.32
CA GLY A 318 1.01 14.40 -17.95
C GLY A 318 1.41 15.47 -16.91
N LYS A 319 0.47 16.36 -16.54
CA LYS A 319 0.69 17.41 -15.54
C LYS A 319 0.22 17.02 -14.15
N GLU A 320 -0.49 15.90 -14.04
CA GLU A 320 -1.08 15.44 -12.79
C GLU A 320 -0.02 14.94 -11.81
N SER A 321 -0.17 15.33 -10.54
CA SER A 321 0.49 14.69 -9.41
C SER A 321 0.10 13.21 -9.30
N ILE A 322 0.85 12.43 -8.55
CA ILE A 322 0.56 10.99 -8.32
C ILE A 322 -0.84 10.81 -7.69
N GLU A 323 -1.24 11.71 -6.80
CA GLU A 323 -2.57 11.68 -6.17
C GLU A 323 -3.68 11.98 -7.17
N GLU A 324 -3.51 12.99 -8.02
CA GLU A 324 -4.47 13.33 -9.07
C GLU A 324 -4.61 12.21 -10.11
N GLN A 325 -3.50 11.61 -10.56
CA GLN A 325 -3.54 10.44 -11.45
C GLN A 325 -4.36 9.31 -10.84
N ARG A 326 -4.15 9.04 -9.54
CA ARG A 326 -4.91 8.03 -8.81
C ARG A 326 -6.39 8.39 -8.71
N GLN A 327 -6.71 9.67 -8.45
CA GLN A 327 -8.09 10.12 -8.39
C GLN A 327 -8.78 9.97 -9.75
N LYS A 328 -8.16 10.39 -10.85
CA LYS A 328 -8.68 10.21 -12.21
C LYS A 328 -8.92 8.72 -12.55
N ALA A 329 -8.03 7.81 -12.12
CA ALA A 329 -8.23 6.37 -12.30
C ALA A 329 -9.42 5.84 -11.46
N LYS A 330 -9.64 6.35 -10.24
CA LYS A 330 -10.81 6.01 -9.41
C LYS A 330 -12.11 6.54 -10.07
N ASP A 331 -12.10 7.76 -10.59
CA ASP A 331 -13.24 8.38 -11.24
C ASP A 331 -13.63 7.61 -12.50
N LEU A 332 -12.64 7.26 -13.34
CA LEU A 332 -12.89 6.42 -14.51
C LEU A 332 -13.46 5.05 -14.12
N THR A 333 -12.90 4.41 -13.07
CA THR A 333 -13.43 3.15 -12.54
C THR A 333 -14.90 3.29 -12.14
N SER A 334 -15.24 4.38 -11.45
CA SER A 334 -16.61 4.66 -11.01
C SER A 334 -17.55 4.90 -12.19
N CYS A 335 -17.11 5.62 -13.22
CA CYS A 335 -17.87 5.86 -14.44
C CYS A 335 -18.14 4.57 -15.21
N ILE A 336 -17.11 3.75 -15.46
CA ILE A 336 -17.27 2.47 -16.12
C ILE A 336 -18.23 1.57 -15.33
N ASN A 337 -18.00 1.39 -14.03
CA ASN A 337 -18.83 0.52 -13.20
C ASN A 337 -20.30 1.01 -13.12
N ARG A 338 -20.54 2.32 -13.15
CA ARG A 338 -21.88 2.90 -13.21
C ARG A 338 -22.59 2.57 -14.52
N LYS A 339 -21.90 2.72 -15.65
CA LYS A 339 -22.47 2.36 -16.97
C LYS A 339 -22.70 0.87 -17.09
N PHE A 340 -21.77 0.06 -16.62
CA PHE A 340 -21.93 -1.40 -16.65
C PHE A 340 -23.06 -1.92 -15.76
N ARG A 341 -23.50 -1.18 -14.74
CA ARG A 341 -24.76 -1.53 -14.04
C ARG A 341 -25.98 -1.48 -14.96
N SER A 342 -26.05 -0.45 -15.81
CA SER A 342 -27.15 -0.33 -16.81
C SER A 342 -27.02 -1.37 -17.90
N ILE A 343 -25.83 -1.56 -18.48
CA ILE A 343 -25.57 -2.57 -19.53
C ILE A 343 -25.90 -3.97 -19.00
N SER A 344 -25.40 -4.34 -17.83
CA SER A 344 -25.65 -5.66 -17.23
C SER A 344 -27.15 -5.91 -16.99
N LYS A 345 -27.87 -4.86 -16.52
CA LYS A 345 -29.32 -4.95 -16.33
C LYS A 345 -30.06 -5.16 -17.67
N ALA A 346 -29.69 -4.39 -18.70
CA ALA A 346 -30.30 -4.49 -20.03
C ALA A 346 -30.07 -5.86 -20.69
N LEU A 347 -28.90 -6.46 -20.48
CA LEU A 347 -28.50 -7.73 -21.07
C LEU A 347 -28.85 -8.95 -20.18
N GLY A 348 -29.45 -8.75 -19.00
CA GLY A 348 -29.73 -9.86 -18.06
C GLY A 348 -28.45 -10.50 -17.49
N LEU A 349 -27.30 -9.76 -17.50
CA LEU A 349 -26.02 -10.25 -17.02
C LEU A 349 -25.83 -10.00 -15.52
N PRO A 350 -25.01 -10.80 -14.83
CA PRO A 350 -24.61 -10.49 -13.47
C PRO A 350 -23.87 -9.14 -13.40
N PRO A 351 -23.79 -8.48 -12.21
CA PRO A 351 -23.15 -7.16 -12.09
C PRO A 351 -21.70 -7.16 -12.54
N VAL A 352 -21.44 -6.60 -13.71
CA VAL A 352 -20.09 -6.47 -14.32
C VAL A 352 -19.38 -5.24 -13.78
N SER A 353 -18.07 -5.37 -13.58
CA SER A 353 -17.19 -4.29 -13.14
C SER A 353 -15.89 -4.26 -13.97
N THR A 354 -15.08 -3.24 -13.79
CA THR A 354 -13.75 -3.17 -14.41
C THR A 354 -12.88 -4.39 -14.04
N TYR A 355 -13.06 -4.94 -12.84
CA TYR A 355 -12.32 -6.12 -12.39
C TYR A 355 -12.80 -7.41 -13.06
N THR A 356 -14.05 -7.45 -13.50
CA THR A 356 -14.62 -8.56 -14.27
C THR A 356 -13.88 -8.74 -15.60
N ALA A 357 -13.42 -7.66 -16.26
CA ALA A 357 -12.61 -7.75 -17.47
C ALA A 357 -11.38 -8.66 -17.27
N ARG A 358 -10.65 -8.44 -16.18
CA ARG A 358 -9.46 -9.24 -15.86
C ARG A 358 -9.78 -10.68 -15.49
N HIS A 359 -10.86 -10.93 -14.74
CA HIS A 359 -11.28 -12.28 -14.41
C HIS A 359 -11.75 -13.02 -15.67
N SER A 360 -12.49 -12.36 -16.55
CA SER A 360 -12.96 -12.93 -17.78
C SER A 360 -11.81 -13.29 -18.71
N PHE A 361 -10.81 -12.42 -18.88
CA PHE A 361 -9.60 -12.72 -19.65
C PHE A 361 -8.93 -14.02 -19.16
N ALA A 362 -8.64 -14.09 -17.86
CA ALA A 362 -7.97 -15.27 -17.29
C ALA A 362 -8.79 -16.55 -17.44
N THR A 363 -10.11 -16.45 -17.20
CA THR A 363 -11.00 -17.62 -17.25
C THR A 363 -11.27 -18.09 -18.69
N VAL A 364 -11.44 -17.15 -19.63
CA VAL A 364 -11.60 -17.49 -21.06
C VAL A 364 -10.36 -18.20 -21.59
N LEU A 365 -9.16 -17.67 -21.31
CA LEU A 365 -7.91 -18.33 -21.72
C LEU A 365 -7.76 -19.73 -21.09
N LYS A 366 -8.08 -19.89 -19.82
CA LYS A 366 -8.08 -21.21 -19.16
C LYS A 366 -9.01 -22.18 -19.86
N ARG A 367 -10.28 -21.78 -20.12
CA ARG A 367 -11.27 -22.60 -20.83
C ARG A 367 -10.85 -22.94 -22.26
N SER A 368 -10.06 -22.07 -22.89
CA SER A 368 -9.49 -22.30 -24.22
C SER A 368 -8.23 -23.16 -24.20
N GLY A 369 -7.81 -23.69 -23.05
CA GLY A 369 -6.67 -24.59 -22.92
C GLY A 369 -5.31 -23.90 -22.81
N ALA A 370 -5.26 -22.58 -22.61
CA ALA A 370 -4.00 -21.87 -22.39
C ALA A 370 -3.34 -22.31 -21.07
N SER A 371 -2.02 -22.45 -21.09
CA SER A 371 -1.25 -22.86 -19.90
C SER A 371 -1.37 -21.83 -18.77
N ILE A 372 -1.38 -22.28 -17.51
CA ILE A 372 -1.40 -21.39 -16.34
C ILE A 372 -0.18 -20.46 -16.32
N ALA A 373 0.97 -20.93 -16.83
CA ALA A 373 2.19 -20.14 -16.94
C ALA A 373 1.97 -18.96 -17.90
N TYR A 374 1.38 -19.17 -19.07
CA TYR A 374 1.03 -18.13 -20.03
C TYR A 374 0.04 -17.11 -19.44
N ILE A 375 -1.02 -17.60 -18.80
CA ILE A 375 -2.02 -16.73 -18.13
C ILE A 375 -1.34 -15.88 -17.02
N SER A 376 -0.44 -16.49 -16.24
CA SER A 376 0.29 -15.81 -15.18
C SER A 376 1.19 -14.69 -15.71
N GLU A 377 1.93 -14.97 -16.78
CA GLU A 377 2.78 -13.99 -17.45
C GLU A 377 1.96 -12.86 -18.06
N SER A 378 0.91 -13.17 -18.81
CA SER A 378 -0.02 -12.20 -19.40
C SER A 378 -0.69 -11.31 -18.35
N LEU A 379 -0.97 -11.83 -17.16
CA LEU A 379 -1.51 -11.05 -16.05
C LEU A 379 -0.41 -10.28 -15.29
N GLY A 380 0.87 -10.50 -15.57
CA GLY A 380 2.00 -9.92 -14.83
C GLY A 380 2.02 -10.36 -13.35
N HIS A 381 1.72 -11.63 -13.07
CA HIS A 381 1.85 -12.19 -11.74
C HIS A 381 3.26 -12.71 -11.52
N THR A 382 3.82 -12.46 -10.33
CA THR A 382 5.15 -12.95 -9.94
C THR A 382 5.11 -14.36 -9.33
N ASP A 383 3.90 -14.84 -8.99
CA ASP A 383 3.67 -16.14 -8.36
C ASP A 383 2.46 -16.82 -9.03
N LEU A 384 2.63 -18.06 -9.45
CA LEU A 384 1.59 -18.90 -10.07
C LEU A 384 0.39 -19.10 -9.13
N LYS A 385 0.61 -19.22 -7.83
CA LYS A 385 -0.43 -19.34 -6.82
C LYS A 385 -1.43 -18.17 -6.86
N THR A 386 -0.94 -16.97 -7.20
CA THR A 386 -1.81 -15.81 -7.42
C THR A 386 -2.74 -16.04 -8.60
N THR A 387 -2.26 -16.66 -9.68
CA THR A 387 -3.06 -16.97 -10.87
C THR A 387 -4.09 -18.07 -10.57
N GLU A 388 -3.70 -19.11 -9.86
CA GLU A 388 -4.62 -20.17 -9.42
C GLU A 388 -5.78 -19.62 -8.60
N ASN A 389 -5.54 -18.64 -7.74
CA ASN A 389 -6.59 -17.95 -6.99
C ASN A 389 -7.54 -17.13 -7.85
N TYR A 390 -7.11 -16.70 -9.05
CA TYR A 390 -7.96 -15.98 -10.02
C TYR A 390 -8.85 -16.92 -10.81
N LEU A 391 -8.39 -18.14 -11.04
CA LEU A 391 -9.10 -19.11 -11.86
C LEU A 391 -10.29 -19.67 -11.05
N ALA A 392 -11.48 -19.59 -11.61
CA ALA A 392 -12.65 -20.26 -11.05
C ALA A 392 -12.40 -21.77 -11.00
N SER A 393 -13.06 -22.48 -10.10
CA SER A 393 -13.07 -23.96 -10.14
C SER A 393 -13.61 -24.43 -11.49
N PHE A 394 -13.22 -25.63 -11.91
CA PHE A 394 -13.72 -26.24 -13.14
C PHE A 394 -15.24 -26.32 -13.11
N GLU A 395 -15.89 -25.93 -14.21
CA GLU A 395 -17.31 -26.05 -14.39
C GLU A 395 -17.71 -27.54 -14.60
N ARG A 396 -18.99 -27.82 -14.46
CA ARG A 396 -19.50 -29.18 -14.56
C ARG A 396 -19.15 -29.82 -15.90
N GLU A 397 -19.35 -29.12 -17.01
CA GLU A 397 -19.05 -29.61 -18.37
C GLU A 397 -17.55 -29.98 -18.55
N GLU A 398 -16.64 -29.21 -17.97
CA GLU A 398 -15.20 -29.50 -18.05
C GLU A 398 -14.85 -30.70 -17.16
N ARG A 399 -15.53 -30.85 -16.01
CA ARG A 399 -15.39 -32.04 -15.16
C ARG A 399 -15.93 -33.28 -15.86
N GLU A 400 -17.06 -33.19 -16.54
CA GLU A 400 -17.65 -34.29 -17.33
C GLU A 400 -16.75 -34.68 -18.50
N LYS A 401 -16.16 -33.69 -19.22
CA LYS A 401 -15.20 -33.92 -20.29
C LYS A 401 -13.94 -34.66 -19.80
N ASN A 402 -13.39 -34.22 -18.66
CA ASN A 402 -12.25 -34.89 -18.07
C ASN A 402 -12.56 -36.24 -17.47
N ALA A 403 -13.75 -36.42 -16.91
CA ALA A 403 -14.23 -37.73 -16.44
C ALA A 403 -14.38 -38.72 -17.60
N ALA A 404 -14.90 -38.28 -18.76
CA ALA A 404 -15.03 -39.11 -19.96
C ALA A 404 -13.66 -39.58 -20.51
N LEU A 405 -12.56 -38.85 -20.27
CA LEU A 405 -11.24 -39.31 -20.65
C LEU A 405 -10.77 -40.53 -19.84
N LEU A 406 -11.26 -40.69 -18.61
CA LEU A 406 -10.89 -41.79 -17.73
C LEU A 406 -11.55 -43.09 -18.11
N THR A 407 -12.56 -43.06 -18.96
CA THR A 407 -13.36 -44.25 -19.40
C THR A 407 -13.05 -44.66 -20.85
N ARG A 408 -12.00 -44.05 -21.46
CA ARG A 408 -11.52 -44.42 -22.79
C ARG A 408 -10.49 -45.57 -22.71
N PHE A 409 -10.94 -46.73 -22.31
CA PHE A 409 -10.13 -47.94 -22.35
C PHE A 409 -10.73 -48.98 -23.27
#